data_f31f5272251963295cb34b8f7cacb4fc
#
_entry.id   f31f5272251963295cb34b8f7cacb4fc
#
_cell.length_a   1.000
_cell.length_b   1.000
_cell.length_c   1.000
_cell.angle_alpha   90.00
_cell.angle_beta   90.00
_cell.angle_gamma   90.00
#
_symmetry.space_group_name_H-M   'P 1'
#
loop_
_entity.id
_entity.type
_entity.pdbx_description
1 polymer ?
#
loop_
_entity_poly.entity_id
_entity_poly.type
_entity_poly.pdbx_seq_one_letter_code
_entity_poly.pdbx_strand_id
1 'polypeptide(L)'
;MQTKVEKPEEKEIICRKCNFVYFFWWVIFLVVLLVMFLCLTILDLEPTSKSSVLQFFFLAELVVAIVVFEEYMDIMIISKDGLRFESGILVKNKKEIPYDKINSVNVHSVFWLGSLEIMTGNDEVTRYKFLHNYEEMEKVIKERIHKGK
;
A
#
# COMPACT_ATOMS: atom_id res chain seq x y z
N MET A 1 0.51 46.45 -16.99
CA MET A 1 -0.35 45.69 -16.08
C MET A 1 -0.44 44.26 -16.65
N GLN A 2 0.43 43.36 -16.22
CA GLN A 2 0.41 41.97 -16.70
C GLN A 2 -0.56 41.20 -15.79
N THR A 3 -1.69 40.83 -16.34
CA THR A 3 -2.64 39.90 -15.69
C THR A 3 -1.98 38.55 -15.61
N LYS A 4 -1.56 38.19 -14.40
CA LYS A 4 -1.08 36.83 -14.05
C LYS A 4 -2.29 35.90 -14.20
N VAL A 5 -2.37 35.19 -15.33
CA VAL A 5 -3.35 34.11 -15.49
C VAL A 5 -2.95 33.02 -14.49
N GLU A 6 -3.64 32.95 -13.37
CA GLU A 6 -3.55 31.82 -12.46
C GLU A 6 -4.01 30.58 -13.24
N LYS A 7 -3.04 29.70 -13.55
CA LYS A 7 -3.35 28.36 -14.05
C LYS A 7 -4.20 27.66 -13.00
N PRO A 8 -5.30 26.99 -13.40
CA PRO A 8 -6.11 26.21 -12.48
C PRO A 8 -5.19 25.24 -11.75
N GLU A 9 -5.24 25.24 -10.43
CA GLU A 9 -4.54 24.30 -9.56
C GLU A 9 -4.96 22.87 -9.98
N GLU A 10 -4.08 22.18 -10.67
CA GLU A 10 -4.27 20.77 -10.99
C GLU A 10 -4.21 20.00 -9.68
N LYS A 11 -5.37 19.53 -9.20
CA LYS A 11 -5.53 18.87 -7.91
C LYS A 11 -4.59 17.66 -7.80
N GLU A 12 -3.90 17.56 -6.67
CA GLU A 12 -3.19 16.35 -6.28
C GLU A 12 -4.19 15.20 -6.10
N ILE A 13 -3.88 14.05 -6.68
CA ILE A 13 -4.70 12.85 -6.54
C ILE A 13 -3.99 11.92 -5.57
N ILE A 14 -4.64 11.68 -4.43
CA ILE A 14 -4.13 10.79 -3.39
C ILE A 14 -4.67 9.39 -3.63
N CYS A 15 -3.78 8.47 -3.94
CA CYS A 15 -4.09 7.07 -4.17
C CYS A 15 -3.75 6.26 -2.91
N ARG A 16 -4.75 5.58 -2.35
CA ARG A 16 -4.57 4.68 -1.21
C ARG A 16 -4.79 3.23 -1.65
N LYS A 17 -4.15 2.31 -0.95
CA LYS A 17 -4.38 0.88 -1.14
C LYS A 17 -5.82 0.50 -0.80
N CYS A 18 -6.32 -0.55 -1.42
CA CYS A 18 -7.69 -1.02 -1.24
C CYS A 18 -7.94 -1.53 0.18
N ASN A 19 -8.92 -0.97 0.87
CA ASN A 19 -9.29 -1.37 2.24
C ASN A 19 -9.75 -2.84 2.35
N PHE A 20 -10.23 -3.44 1.25
CA PHE A 20 -10.70 -4.82 1.23
C PHE A 20 -9.58 -5.83 1.56
N VAL A 21 -8.35 -5.56 1.11
CA VAL A 21 -7.20 -6.42 1.41
C VAL A 21 -6.95 -6.49 2.91
N TYR A 22 -7.07 -5.35 3.60
CA TYR A 22 -6.88 -5.27 5.05
C TYR A 22 -8.01 -5.92 5.82
N PHE A 23 -9.26 -5.78 5.34
CA PHE A 23 -10.39 -6.51 5.89
C PHE A 23 -10.17 -8.03 5.82
N PHE A 24 -9.64 -8.54 4.70
CA PHE A 24 -9.33 -9.95 4.54
C PHE A 24 -8.25 -10.42 5.52
N TRP A 25 -7.22 -9.61 5.78
CA TRP A 25 -6.21 -9.90 6.80
C TRP A 25 -6.81 -9.96 8.21
N TRP A 26 -7.73 -9.05 8.54
CA TRP A 26 -8.46 -9.09 9.81
C TRP A 26 -9.29 -10.37 9.97
N VAL A 27 -9.94 -10.85 8.91
CA VAL A 27 -10.69 -12.10 8.94
C VAL A 27 -9.75 -13.29 9.18
N ILE A 28 -8.60 -13.35 8.49
CA ILE A 28 -7.59 -14.40 8.72
C ILE A 28 -7.13 -14.38 10.18
N PHE A 29 -6.82 -13.22 10.72
CA PHE A 29 -6.42 -13.01 12.09
C PHE A 29 -7.46 -13.58 13.07
N LEU A 30 -8.72 -13.27 12.91
CA LEU A 30 -9.81 -13.79 13.74
C LEU A 30 -9.95 -15.31 13.64
N VAL A 31 -9.78 -15.89 12.44
CA VAL A 31 -9.82 -17.35 12.25
C VAL A 31 -8.66 -18.02 12.96
N VAL A 32 -7.45 -17.46 12.86
CA VAL A 32 -6.26 -18.01 13.58
C VAL A 32 -6.48 -17.96 15.08
N LEU A 33 -7.00 -16.85 15.63
CA LEU A 33 -7.35 -16.74 17.05
C LEU A 33 -8.37 -17.81 17.48
N LEU A 34 -9.41 -18.00 16.67
CA LEU A 34 -10.44 -19.00 16.97
C LEU A 34 -9.88 -20.42 16.98
N VAL A 35 -9.07 -20.78 15.98
CA VAL A 35 -8.41 -22.10 15.90
C VAL A 35 -7.48 -22.31 17.08
N MET A 36 -6.69 -21.30 17.44
CA MET A 36 -5.83 -21.35 18.61
C MET A 36 -6.62 -21.58 19.91
N PHE A 37 -7.71 -20.83 20.11
CA PHE A 37 -8.58 -20.99 21.27
C PHE A 37 -9.15 -22.42 21.35
N LEU A 38 -9.61 -22.96 20.23
CA LEU A 38 -10.10 -24.33 20.14
C LEU A 38 -9.00 -25.36 20.48
N CYS A 39 -7.79 -25.18 19.93
CA CYS A 39 -6.67 -26.06 20.26
C CYS A 39 -6.31 -26.03 21.75
N LEU A 40 -6.28 -24.86 22.37
CA LEU A 40 -5.99 -24.73 23.81
C LEU A 40 -7.07 -25.31 24.70
N THR A 41 -8.33 -25.36 24.25
CA THR A 41 -9.43 -25.99 25.00
C THR A 41 -9.44 -27.50 24.86
N ILE A 42 -9.03 -28.03 23.69
CA ILE A 42 -9.00 -29.48 23.43
C ILE A 42 -7.73 -30.13 24.03
N LEU A 43 -6.60 -29.44 23.96
CA LEU A 43 -5.35 -29.92 24.53
C LEU A 43 -5.37 -29.76 26.04
N ASP A 44 -5.26 -30.89 26.75
CA ASP A 44 -5.21 -30.91 28.21
C ASP A 44 -3.80 -30.58 28.73
N LEU A 45 -3.34 -29.36 28.40
CA LEU A 45 -2.04 -28.86 28.82
C LEU A 45 -2.09 -28.30 30.23
N GLU A 46 -0.95 -28.36 30.93
CA GLU A 46 -0.80 -27.68 32.22
C GLU A 46 -1.03 -26.16 32.09
N PRO A 47 -1.55 -25.49 33.12
CA PRO A 47 -1.87 -24.07 33.10
C PRO A 47 -0.69 -23.16 32.69
N THR A 48 0.51 -23.50 33.14
CA THR A 48 1.76 -22.79 32.81
C THR A 48 2.11 -22.89 31.32
N SER A 49 1.95 -24.09 30.75
CA SER A 49 2.17 -24.33 29.33
C SER A 49 1.14 -23.60 28.47
N LYS A 50 -0.13 -23.57 28.85
CA LYS A 50 -1.20 -22.81 28.17
C LYS A 50 -0.88 -21.32 28.13
N SER A 51 -0.41 -20.75 29.25
CA SER A 51 -0.04 -19.33 29.35
C SER A 51 1.12 -18.99 28.41
N SER A 52 2.15 -19.81 28.36
CA SER A 52 3.32 -19.59 27.50
C SER A 52 2.96 -19.66 26.01
N VAL A 53 2.13 -20.63 25.62
CA VAL A 53 1.63 -20.77 24.24
C VAL A 53 0.81 -19.54 23.87
N LEU A 54 -0.08 -19.08 24.74
CA LEU A 54 -0.91 -17.89 24.50
C LEU A 54 -0.05 -16.63 24.29
N GLN A 55 0.96 -16.43 25.12
CA GLN A 55 1.87 -15.30 25.02
C GLN A 55 2.65 -15.31 23.70
N PHE A 56 3.15 -16.47 23.28
CA PHE A 56 3.86 -16.61 22.01
C PHE A 56 2.98 -16.25 20.81
N PHE A 57 1.74 -16.76 20.77
CA PHE A 57 0.80 -16.45 19.69
C PHE A 57 0.43 -14.98 19.69
N PHE A 58 0.16 -14.39 20.84
CA PHE A 58 -0.14 -12.95 20.93
C PHE A 58 1.01 -12.09 20.40
N LEU A 59 2.25 -12.45 20.73
CA LEU A 59 3.42 -11.75 20.22
C LEU A 59 3.54 -11.88 18.70
N ALA A 60 3.35 -13.10 18.17
CA ALA A 60 3.40 -13.34 16.72
C ALA A 60 2.34 -12.53 15.98
N GLU A 61 1.11 -12.48 16.49
CA GLU A 61 0.03 -11.70 15.90
C GLU A 61 0.28 -10.20 15.96
N LEU A 62 0.86 -9.72 17.05
CA LEU A 62 1.25 -8.31 17.16
C LEU A 62 2.25 -7.92 16.07
N VAL A 63 3.25 -8.77 15.80
CA VAL A 63 4.22 -8.54 14.72
C VAL A 63 3.54 -8.51 13.36
N VAL A 64 2.65 -9.46 13.08
CA VAL A 64 1.88 -9.49 11.82
C VAL A 64 1.01 -8.23 11.68
N ALA A 65 0.33 -7.81 12.75
CA ALA A 65 -0.49 -6.60 12.75
C ALA A 65 0.33 -5.35 12.44
N ILE A 66 1.55 -5.23 12.98
CA ILE A 66 2.45 -4.10 12.70
C ILE A 66 2.84 -4.09 11.21
N VAL A 67 3.24 -5.24 10.64
CA VAL A 67 3.64 -5.34 9.22
C VAL A 67 2.48 -4.97 8.30
N VAL A 68 1.28 -5.50 8.57
CA VAL A 68 0.08 -5.18 7.78
C VAL A 68 -0.27 -3.70 7.89
N PHE A 69 -0.11 -3.11 9.08
CA PHE A 69 -0.40 -1.69 9.30
C PHE A 69 0.62 -0.79 8.60
N GLU A 70 1.91 -1.16 8.56
CA GLU A 70 2.91 -0.44 7.78
C GLU A 70 2.57 -0.40 6.29
N GLU A 71 2.20 -1.53 5.70
CA GLU A 71 1.75 -1.57 4.30
C GLU A 71 0.49 -0.74 4.04
N TYR A 72 -0.42 -0.66 5.03
CA TYR A 72 -1.65 0.14 4.91
C TYR A 72 -1.36 1.64 4.81
N MET A 73 -0.31 2.11 5.48
CA MET A 73 0.04 3.52 5.52
C MET A 73 0.77 4.03 4.27
N ASP A 74 1.10 3.14 3.34
CA ASP A 74 1.70 3.56 2.07
C ASP A 74 0.70 4.35 1.22
N ILE A 75 1.13 5.50 0.77
CA ILE A 75 0.33 6.44 -0.03
C ILE A 75 1.10 6.78 -1.29
N MET A 76 0.42 6.76 -2.44
CA MET A 76 0.92 7.32 -3.68
C MET A 76 0.16 8.61 -3.99
N ILE A 77 0.89 9.69 -4.25
CA ILE A 77 0.33 10.99 -4.59
C ILE A 77 0.74 11.31 -6.02
N ILE A 78 -0.24 11.52 -6.89
CA ILE A 78 -0.05 11.96 -8.26
C ILE A 78 -0.11 13.49 -8.23
N SER A 79 1.07 14.14 -8.24
CA SER A 79 1.19 15.59 -8.23
C SER A 79 1.40 16.14 -9.65
N LYS A 80 1.49 17.45 -9.79
CA LYS A 80 1.72 18.12 -11.06
C LYS A 80 3.11 17.79 -11.62
N ASP A 81 4.11 17.71 -10.75
CA ASP A 81 5.52 17.62 -11.14
C ASP A 81 6.05 16.18 -11.17
N GLY A 82 5.31 15.23 -10.63
CA GLY A 82 5.72 13.84 -10.57
C GLY A 82 4.86 12.98 -9.65
N LEU A 83 5.35 11.77 -9.42
CA LEU A 83 4.76 10.81 -8.49
C LEU A 83 5.51 10.85 -7.18
N ARG A 84 4.79 10.98 -6.07
CA ARG A 84 5.35 10.92 -4.73
C ARG A 84 4.83 9.68 -4.03
N PHE A 85 5.74 8.87 -3.50
CA PHE A 85 5.44 7.71 -2.67
C PHE A 85 5.81 8.04 -1.23
N GLU A 86 4.88 7.88 -0.33
CA GLU A 86 5.11 8.02 1.10
C GLU A 86 4.83 6.66 1.76
N SER A 87 5.81 6.13 2.48
CA SER A 87 5.71 4.86 3.20
C SER A 87 6.28 4.97 4.61
N GLY A 88 5.80 4.09 5.49
CA GLY A 88 6.26 3.96 6.87
C GLY A 88 5.49 4.81 7.87
N ILE A 89 5.41 4.28 9.11
CA ILE A 89 4.69 4.88 10.23
C ILE A 89 5.65 5.71 11.11
N LEU A 90 6.72 5.07 11.54
CA LEU A 90 7.70 5.65 12.46
C LEU A 90 8.74 6.50 11.70
N VAL A 91 9.18 6.01 10.56
CA VAL A 91 10.11 6.71 9.68
C VAL A 91 9.43 6.88 8.33
N LYS A 92 9.01 8.10 8.01
CA LYS A 92 8.40 8.40 6.72
C LYS A 92 9.47 8.44 5.63
N ASN A 93 9.47 7.43 4.79
CA ASN A 93 10.25 7.43 3.56
C ASN A 93 9.44 8.12 2.47
N LYS A 94 10.04 9.14 1.84
CA LYS A 94 9.45 9.84 0.72
C LYS A 94 10.33 9.62 -0.50
N LYS A 95 9.72 9.10 -1.56
CA LYS A 95 10.36 8.95 -2.87
C LYS A 95 9.57 9.75 -3.89
N GLU A 96 10.23 10.68 -4.53
CA GLU A 96 9.63 11.49 -5.61
C GLU A 96 10.24 11.07 -6.94
N ILE A 97 9.38 10.83 -7.92
CA ILE A 97 9.75 10.44 -9.28
C ILE A 97 9.17 11.48 -10.23
N PRO A 98 9.98 12.39 -10.77
CA PRO A 98 9.52 13.34 -11.77
C PRO A 98 9.08 12.63 -13.06
N TYR A 99 8.09 13.19 -13.78
CA TYR A 99 7.54 12.55 -14.99
C TYR A 99 8.55 12.37 -16.12
N ASP A 100 9.54 13.27 -16.23
CA ASP A 100 10.63 13.20 -17.22
C ASP A 100 11.54 11.98 -17.03
N LYS A 101 11.60 11.43 -15.80
CA LYS A 101 12.38 10.23 -15.48
C LYS A 101 11.60 8.92 -15.61
N ILE A 102 10.30 8.99 -15.90
CA ILE A 102 9.46 7.80 -16.05
C ILE A 102 9.54 7.30 -17.49
N ASN A 103 10.05 6.10 -17.69
CA ASN A 103 10.15 5.45 -19.00
C ASN A 103 8.84 4.78 -19.38
N SER A 104 8.27 4.00 -18.46
CA SER A 104 7.01 3.29 -18.69
C SER A 104 6.21 3.13 -17.42
N VAL A 105 4.90 3.02 -17.59
CA VAL A 105 3.94 2.67 -16.56
C VAL A 105 3.16 1.46 -17.05
N ASN A 106 3.30 0.35 -16.34
CA ASN A 106 2.63 -0.90 -16.63
C ASN A 106 1.63 -1.22 -15.53
N VAL A 107 0.54 -1.86 -15.91
CA VAL A 107 -0.47 -2.33 -14.98
C VAL A 107 -0.52 -3.84 -15.01
N HIS A 108 -0.52 -4.43 -13.84
CA HIS A 108 -0.80 -5.85 -13.64
C HIS A 108 -2.02 -5.97 -12.76
N SER A 109 -3.03 -6.71 -13.20
CA SER A 109 -4.24 -6.95 -12.44
C SER A 109 -4.44 -8.42 -12.14
N VAL A 110 -4.90 -8.69 -10.92
CA VAL A 110 -5.34 -10.02 -10.50
C VAL A 110 -6.72 -9.86 -9.88
N PHE A 111 -7.74 -10.45 -10.51
CA PHE A 111 -9.15 -10.24 -10.20
C PHE A 111 -9.52 -8.76 -10.32
N TRP A 112 -9.91 -8.11 -9.21
CA TRP A 112 -10.31 -6.69 -9.13
C TRP A 112 -9.23 -5.77 -8.52
N LEU A 113 -8.07 -6.33 -8.18
CA LEU A 113 -6.94 -5.61 -7.62
C LEU A 113 -5.85 -5.44 -8.65
N GLY A 114 -5.36 -4.22 -8.79
CA GLY A 114 -4.26 -3.90 -9.68
C GLY A 114 -3.00 -3.50 -8.93
N SER A 115 -1.91 -3.55 -9.65
CA SER A 115 -0.63 -2.98 -9.26
C SER A 115 -0.09 -2.11 -10.39
N LEU A 116 0.40 -0.94 -10.04
CA LEU A 116 1.14 -0.08 -10.95
C LEU A 116 2.64 -0.35 -10.81
N GLU A 117 3.27 -0.62 -11.91
CA GLU A 117 4.71 -0.78 -12.04
C GLU A 117 5.27 0.39 -12.83
N ILE A 118 6.12 1.18 -12.18
CA ILE A 118 6.70 2.39 -12.73
C ILE A 118 8.19 2.13 -12.94
N MET A 119 8.62 2.20 -14.20
CA MET A 119 10.01 2.03 -14.60
C MET A 119 10.65 3.40 -14.83
N THR A 120 11.79 3.64 -14.22
CA THR A 120 12.57 4.87 -14.38
C THR A 120 13.77 4.66 -15.29
N GLY A 121 14.41 5.75 -15.74
CA GLY A 121 15.54 5.70 -16.68
C GLY A 121 16.78 4.92 -16.20
N ASN A 122 16.84 4.55 -14.93
CA ASN A 122 17.93 3.76 -14.37
C ASN A 122 17.56 2.28 -14.20
N ASP A 123 16.55 1.79 -14.93
CA ASP A 123 15.97 0.44 -14.79
C ASP A 123 15.44 0.13 -13.37
N GLU A 124 15.27 1.18 -12.56
CA GLU A 124 14.68 1.04 -11.25
C GLU A 124 13.17 0.88 -11.37
N VAL A 125 12.65 -0.21 -10.78
CA VAL A 125 11.23 -0.55 -10.80
C VAL A 125 10.61 -0.24 -9.46
N THR A 126 9.63 0.67 -9.46
CA THR A 126 8.81 0.96 -8.28
C THR A 126 7.42 0.36 -8.49
N ARG A 127 6.99 -0.52 -7.57
CA ARG A 127 5.69 -1.18 -7.62
C ARG A 127 4.79 -0.67 -6.51
N TYR A 128 3.58 -0.27 -6.88
CA TYR A 128 2.52 0.08 -5.95
C TYR A 128 1.34 -0.87 -6.13
N LYS A 129 1.05 -1.67 -5.10
CA LYS A 129 0.11 -2.80 -5.15
C LYS A 129 -1.24 -2.47 -4.50
N PHE A 130 -2.23 -3.33 -4.77
CA PHE A 130 -3.57 -3.30 -4.14
C PHE A 130 -4.40 -2.06 -4.44
N LEU A 131 -4.37 -1.62 -5.68
CA LEU A 131 -5.19 -0.52 -6.17
C LEU A 131 -6.53 -1.02 -6.70
N HIS A 132 -7.61 -0.31 -6.40
CA HIS A 132 -8.93 -0.60 -6.95
C HIS A 132 -9.13 0.11 -8.30
N ASN A 133 -8.74 1.39 -8.41
CA ASN A 133 -8.92 2.20 -9.62
C ASN A 133 -7.62 2.30 -10.44
N TYR A 134 -6.90 1.21 -10.61
CA TYR A 134 -5.58 1.19 -11.23
C TYR A 134 -5.57 1.65 -12.70
N GLU A 135 -6.62 1.34 -13.46
CA GLU A 135 -6.73 1.74 -14.87
C GLU A 135 -6.89 3.27 -15.03
N GLU A 136 -7.71 3.87 -14.17
CA GLU A 136 -7.90 5.31 -14.16
C GLU A 136 -6.60 6.03 -13.77
N MET A 137 -5.90 5.50 -12.77
CA MET A 137 -4.61 6.02 -12.32
C MET A 137 -3.54 5.91 -13.41
N GLU A 138 -3.47 4.77 -14.09
CA GLU A 138 -2.55 4.58 -15.23
C GLU A 138 -2.79 5.63 -16.30
N LYS A 139 -4.06 5.83 -16.68
CA LYS A 139 -4.45 6.81 -17.70
C LYS A 139 -4.04 8.22 -17.29
N VAL A 140 -4.33 8.62 -16.05
CA VAL A 140 -3.95 9.94 -15.54
C VAL A 140 -2.43 10.13 -15.53
N ILE A 141 -1.68 9.13 -15.11
CA ILE A 141 -0.21 9.20 -15.09
C ILE A 141 0.34 9.32 -16.50
N LYS A 142 -0.14 8.51 -17.46
CA LYS A 142 0.27 8.58 -18.87
C LYS A 142 -0.05 9.93 -19.51
N GLU A 143 -1.22 10.49 -19.23
CA GLU A 143 -1.58 11.84 -19.71
C GLU A 143 -0.63 12.92 -19.17
N ARG A 144 -0.22 12.82 -17.91
CA ARG A 144 0.71 13.78 -17.30
C ARG A 144 2.13 13.63 -17.83
N ILE A 145 2.59 12.40 -18.09
CA ILE A 145 3.88 12.16 -18.75
C ILE A 145 3.91 12.80 -20.15
N HIS A 146 2.82 12.71 -20.91
CA HIS A 146 2.75 13.32 -22.25
C HIS A 146 2.68 14.85 -22.21
N LYS A 147 2.11 15.44 -21.17
CA LYS A 147 2.07 16.91 -20.99
C LYS A 147 3.38 17.48 -20.45
N GLY A 148 4.21 16.67 -19.81
CA GLY A 148 5.48 17.09 -19.23
C GLY A 148 6.70 16.94 -20.16
N LYS A 149 6.51 16.27 -21.30
CA LYS A 149 7.49 16.21 -22.42
C LYS A 149 7.18 17.26 -23.45
#